data_7f3dde537ef2db141769ad340fac49e5
#
_entry.id   7f3dde537ef2db141769ad340fac49e5
#
_cell.length_a   1.000
_cell.length_b   1.000
_cell.length_c   1.000
_cell.angle_alpha   90.00
_cell.angle_beta   90.00
_cell.angle_gamma   90.00
#
_symmetry.space_group_name_H-M   'P 1'
#
loop_
_entity.id
_entity.type
_entity.pdbx_description
1 polymer ?
#
loop_
_entity_poly.entity_id
_entity_poly.type
_entity_poly.pdbx_seq_one_letter_code
_entity_poly.pdbx_strand_id
1 'polypeptide(L)'
;VNIPAPDISSAQIDQLSGLLDAARRPLVLYGGSGWSIEAARQLESFAGANHVPLVAAFRFHDICDNYHPSYVGDAGVGVLGYIKTLIDEADLILAINVRFGECTTDGYSMFDCPNMKAKLVHCHPSDDEIGKIYAADLPLQATPNAMAAALSKISLKADDDRRDWVAAAKAAYDASFSVKPQPGSLDMGDVMAHIRDVIPDDAIITNGAGNFAIWPNKFLKFGPKARLLAPQSGAMGYGVPAAIAAKAHDPKRFVLCFAGDGDFQMNGNELGSAMQAGLQPVILIVNNGTYGTIRMHQERHYPERVSGTELANPDFVTLAKAYGFYGETVEKTADFADAFARALASDTGAVLDLVISTEAITPRQTIDDLRSAGR
;
A
#
# COMPACT_ATOMS: atom_id res chain seq x y z
N VAL A 1 14.06 19.44 24.94
CA VAL A 1 15.22 19.79 24.08
C VAL A 1 14.71 19.84 22.65
N ASN A 2 14.87 21.00 21.99
CA ASN A 2 14.52 21.13 20.59
C ASN A 2 15.73 20.72 19.74
N ILE A 3 15.71 19.54 19.15
CA ILE A 3 16.77 19.06 18.26
C ILE A 3 16.42 19.57 16.85
N PRO A 4 17.29 20.37 16.19
CA PRO A 4 17.03 20.81 14.82
C PRO A 4 16.86 19.60 13.90
N ALA A 5 15.90 19.65 13.01
CA ALA A 5 15.75 18.64 11.97
C ALA A 5 16.95 18.72 11.00
N PRO A 6 17.50 17.59 10.53
CA PRO A 6 18.56 17.61 9.54
C PRO A 6 18.07 18.23 8.22
N ASP A 7 18.92 19.06 7.61
CA ASP A 7 18.62 19.83 6.40
C ASP A 7 19.73 19.66 5.36
N ILE A 8 19.47 20.05 4.12
CA ILE A 8 20.37 19.89 2.98
C ILE A 8 21.12 21.19 2.73
N SER A 9 22.45 21.12 2.65
CA SER A 9 23.30 22.26 2.31
C SER A 9 23.22 22.60 0.81
N SER A 10 23.57 23.85 0.46
CA SER A 10 23.61 24.28 -0.96
C SER A 10 24.55 23.41 -1.80
N ALA A 11 25.73 23.05 -1.26
CA ALA A 11 26.68 22.18 -1.96
C ALA A 11 26.09 20.78 -2.25
N GLN A 12 25.29 20.23 -1.35
CA GLN A 12 24.62 18.96 -1.56
C GLN A 12 23.47 19.08 -2.59
N ILE A 13 22.78 20.23 -2.62
CA ILE A 13 21.77 20.52 -3.66
C ILE A 13 22.42 20.60 -5.03
N ASP A 14 23.59 21.25 -5.16
CA ASP A 14 24.33 21.33 -6.42
C ASP A 14 24.79 19.95 -6.91
N GLN A 15 25.27 19.08 -5.99
CA GLN A 15 25.61 17.70 -6.33
C GLN A 15 24.39 16.88 -6.78
N LEU A 16 23.27 17.00 -6.07
CA LEU A 16 21.99 16.36 -6.44
C LEU A 16 21.51 16.81 -7.81
N SER A 17 21.54 18.13 -8.06
CA SER A 17 21.16 18.71 -9.37
C SER A 17 22.04 18.16 -10.49
N GLY A 18 23.35 18.08 -10.28
CA GLY A 18 24.28 17.52 -11.26
C GLY A 18 24.03 16.04 -11.56
N LEU A 19 23.67 15.24 -10.57
CA LEU A 19 23.31 13.83 -10.76
C LEU A 19 22.00 13.68 -11.54
N LEU A 20 20.99 14.47 -11.17
CA LEU A 20 19.69 14.47 -11.85
C LEU A 20 19.79 14.95 -13.30
N ASP A 21 20.58 15.99 -13.58
CA ASP A 21 20.81 16.50 -14.94
C ASP A 21 21.56 15.50 -15.84
N ALA A 22 22.41 14.67 -15.26
CA ALA A 22 23.15 13.64 -15.96
C ALA A 22 22.31 12.36 -16.22
N ALA A 23 21.25 12.17 -15.46
CA ALA A 23 20.39 10.98 -15.56
C ALA A 23 19.42 11.11 -16.74
N ARG A 24 19.30 10.04 -17.51
CA ARG A 24 18.30 9.94 -18.60
C ARG A 24 16.96 9.41 -18.06
N ARG A 25 17.01 8.48 -17.12
CA ARG A 25 15.84 7.81 -16.51
C ARG A 25 15.91 7.87 -14.98
N PRO A 26 15.84 9.07 -14.38
CA PRO A 26 15.77 9.21 -12.93
C PRO A 26 14.42 8.70 -12.42
N LEU A 27 14.43 7.96 -11.30
CA LEU A 27 13.25 7.44 -10.62
C LEU A 27 13.26 7.90 -9.16
N VAL A 28 12.11 8.35 -8.66
CA VAL A 28 11.93 8.62 -7.23
C VAL A 28 11.27 7.43 -6.56
N LEU A 29 11.93 6.87 -5.56
CA LEU A 29 11.35 5.92 -4.61
C LEU A 29 11.16 6.66 -3.28
N TYR A 30 9.92 6.80 -2.81
CA TYR A 30 9.61 7.53 -1.59
C TYR A 30 8.88 6.68 -0.57
N GLY A 31 9.04 6.99 0.72
CA GLY A 31 8.38 6.26 1.80
C GLY A 31 8.57 6.90 3.16
N GLY A 32 8.43 6.10 4.21
CA GLY A 32 8.59 6.55 5.59
C GLY A 32 7.55 7.55 6.06
N SER A 33 7.65 7.95 7.31
CA SER A 33 6.74 8.90 7.96
C SER A 33 7.31 10.32 7.97
N GLY A 34 6.52 11.28 8.46
CA GLY A 34 6.98 12.66 8.67
C GLY A 34 6.81 13.59 7.47
N TRP A 35 6.12 13.17 6.42
CA TRP A 35 5.75 14.01 5.30
C TRP A 35 4.65 15.01 5.68
N SER A 36 4.84 16.27 5.32
CA SER A 36 3.78 17.26 5.30
C SER A 36 3.01 17.20 3.97
N ILE A 37 1.78 17.67 3.97
CA ILE A 37 0.99 17.81 2.72
C ILE A 37 1.71 18.70 1.71
N GLU A 38 2.36 19.76 2.19
CA GLU A 38 3.14 20.66 1.33
C GLU A 38 4.34 19.97 0.69
N ALA A 39 5.08 19.17 1.46
CA ALA A 39 6.22 18.42 0.94
C ALA A 39 5.80 17.38 -0.12
N ALA A 40 4.69 16.69 0.08
CA ALA A 40 4.14 15.78 -0.92
C ALA A 40 3.80 16.53 -2.24
N ARG A 41 3.14 17.69 -2.13
CA ARG A 41 2.83 18.54 -3.30
C ARG A 41 4.08 19.08 -4.01
N GLN A 42 5.11 19.46 -3.26
CA GLN A 42 6.39 19.89 -3.83
C GLN A 42 7.06 18.75 -4.60
N LEU A 43 7.04 17.53 -4.06
CA LEU A 43 7.55 16.36 -4.75
C LEU A 43 6.75 16.06 -6.03
N GLU A 44 5.42 16.10 -5.97
CA GLU A 44 4.54 15.92 -7.12
C GLU A 44 4.81 16.98 -8.20
N SER A 45 4.95 18.24 -7.79
CA SER A 45 5.24 19.37 -8.71
C SER A 45 6.60 19.18 -9.39
N PHE A 46 7.64 18.80 -8.66
CA PHE A 46 8.95 18.46 -9.23
C PHE A 46 8.84 17.31 -10.22
N ALA A 47 8.18 16.23 -9.83
CA ALA A 47 8.04 15.03 -10.65
C ALA A 47 7.26 15.31 -11.95
N GLY A 48 6.17 16.08 -11.86
CA GLY A 48 5.35 16.47 -13.01
C GLY A 48 6.09 17.39 -13.99
N ALA A 49 6.76 18.43 -13.47
CA ALA A 49 7.49 19.40 -14.29
C ALA A 49 8.70 18.77 -15.02
N ASN A 50 9.30 17.75 -14.43
CA ASN A 50 10.52 17.13 -14.92
C ASN A 50 10.32 15.72 -15.51
N HIS A 51 9.08 15.24 -15.59
CA HIS A 51 8.75 13.89 -16.06
C HIS A 51 9.53 12.80 -15.34
N VAL A 52 9.47 12.79 -13.99
CA VAL A 52 10.13 11.80 -13.15
C VAL A 52 9.06 10.89 -12.53
N PRO A 53 9.15 9.55 -12.65
CA PRO A 53 8.18 8.66 -12.06
C PRO A 53 8.32 8.61 -10.54
N LEU A 54 7.17 8.58 -9.85
CA LEU A 54 7.04 8.43 -8.41
C LEU A 54 6.60 7.00 -8.09
N VAL A 55 7.43 6.27 -7.38
CA VAL A 55 7.13 4.92 -6.88
C VAL A 55 7.06 4.98 -5.35
N ALA A 56 5.96 4.54 -4.77
CA ALA A 56 5.83 4.43 -3.32
C ALA A 56 6.59 3.21 -2.80
N ALA A 57 7.26 3.33 -1.67
CA ALA A 57 7.72 2.18 -0.91
C ALA A 57 6.53 1.43 -0.30
N PHE A 58 6.75 0.20 0.15
CA PHE A 58 5.72 -0.68 0.68
C PHE A 58 4.82 0.01 1.72
N ARG A 59 3.51 0.08 1.41
CA ARG A 59 2.45 0.68 2.26
C ARG A 59 2.59 2.18 2.56
N PHE A 60 3.18 2.93 1.63
CA PHE A 60 3.26 4.40 1.67
C PHE A 60 2.54 5.06 0.48
N HIS A 61 1.49 4.41 -0.02
CA HIS A 61 0.74 4.83 -1.20
C HIS A 61 0.06 6.20 -1.05
N ASP A 62 -0.32 6.55 0.18
CA ASP A 62 -1.12 7.73 0.52
C ASP A 62 -0.30 9.02 0.75
N ILE A 63 1.02 8.97 0.55
CA ILE A 63 1.87 10.16 0.65
C ILE A 63 1.64 11.07 -0.54
N CYS A 64 1.67 10.52 -1.77
CA CYS A 64 1.42 11.26 -3.00
C CYS A 64 0.05 10.91 -3.59
N ASP A 65 -0.49 11.84 -4.36
CA ASP A 65 -1.74 11.66 -5.11
C ASP A 65 -1.58 10.58 -6.19
N ASN A 66 -2.32 9.47 -6.06
CA ASN A 66 -2.26 8.35 -7.00
C ASN A 66 -2.89 8.68 -8.37
N TYR A 67 -3.64 9.78 -8.46
CA TYR A 67 -4.15 10.31 -9.74
C TYR A 67 -3.11 11.17 -10.48
N HIS A 68 -2.04 11.60 -9.79
CA HIS A 68 -0.98 12.40 -10.41
C HIS A 68 -0.31 11.65 -11.58
N PRO A 69 -0.02 12.31 -12.73
CA PRO A 69 0.57 11.67 -13.91
C PRO A 69 1.91 10.97 -13.65
N SER A 70 2.70 11.47 -12.71
CA SER A 70 3.99 10.87 -12.34
C SER A 70 3.87 9.72 -11.35
N TYR A 71 2.73 9.52 -10.68
CA TYR A 71 2.55 8.38 -9.79
C TYR A 71 2.31 7.11 -10.60
N VAL A 72 3.18 6.13 -10.42
CA VAL A 72 3.19 4.92 -11.25
C VAL A 72 3.05 3.63 -10.45
N GLY A 73 2.74 3.72 -9.16
CA GLY A 73 2.50 2.54 -8.31
C GLY A 73 3.50 2.41 -7.17
N ASP A 74 3.69 1.19 -6.69
CA ASP A 74 4.50 0.90 -5.50
C ASP A 74 5.47 -0.26 -5.71
N ALA A 75 6.59 -0.17 -5.00
CA ALA A 75 7.58 -1.23 -4.83
C ALA A 75 7.32 -2.00 -3.53
N GLY A 76 7.71 -3.27 -3.49
CA GLY A 76 7.62 -4.10 -2.29
C GLY A 76 7.12 -5.51 -2.56
N VAL A 77 6.67 -6.17 -1.52
CA VAL A 77 6.14 -7.54 -1.61
C VAL A 77 4.99 -7.61 -2.62
N GLY A 78 5.12 -8.51 -3.59
CA GLY A 78 4.15 -8.66 -4.68
C GLY A 78 4.22 -7.52 -5.71
N VAL A 79 5.39 -6.93 -5.88
CA VAL A 79 5.67 -5.90 -6.89
C VAL A 79 5.30 -6.36 -8.29
N LEU A 80 4.66 -5.49 -9.06
CA LEU A 80 4.22 -5.80 -10.42
C LEU A 80 5.39 -5.76 -11.41
N GLY A 81 5.31 -6.60 -12.46
CA GLY A 81 6.38 -6.74 -13.44
C GLY A 81 6.81 -5.42 -14.10
N TYR A 82 5.86 -4.53 -14.42
CA TYR A 82 6.20 -3.25 -15.01
C TYR A 82 7.00 -2.32 -14.06
N ILE A 83 6.79 -2.42 -12.73
CA ILE A 83 7.61 -1.70 -11.74
C ILE A 83 9.02 -2.25 -11.69
N LYS A 84 9.18 -3.59 -11.77
CA LYS A 84 10.53 -4.21 -11.87
C LYS A 84 11.24 -3.70 -13.11
N THR A 85 10.57 -3.70 -14.26
CA THR A 85 11.14 -3.17 -15.52
C THR A 85 11.52 -1.69 -15.38
N LEU A 86 10.65 -0.87 -14.78
CA LEU A 86 10.91 0.56 -14.56
C LEU A 86 12.15 0.80 -13.70
N ILE A 87 12.32 0.00 -12.64
CA ILE A 87 13.49 0.05 -11.74
C ILE A 87 14.76 -0.42 -12.48
N ASP A 88 14.69 -1.49 -13.24
CA ASP A 88 15.83 -2.03 -14.00
C ASP A 88 16.31 -1.07 -15.11
N GLU A 89 15.41 -0.28 -15.67
CA GLU A 89 15.70 0.72 -16.69
C GLU A 89 16.21 2.05 -16.13
N ALA A 90 15.99 2.31 -14.85
CA ALA A 90 16.45 3.53 -14.19
C ALA A 90 18.00 3.57 -14.14
N ASP A 91 18.57 4.73 -14.41
CA ASP A 91 20.00 5.00 -14.28
C ASP A 91 20.35 5.82 -13.01
N LEU A 92 19.31 6.37 -12.35
CA LEU A 92 19.40 7.02 -11.05
C LEU A 92 18.14 6.73 -10.23
N ILE A 93 18.33 6.31 -8.99
CA ILE A 93 17.26 6.16 -7.98
C ILE A 93 17.46 7.20 -6.90
N LEU A 94 16.50 8.10 -6.76
CA LEU A 94 16.40 9.03 -5.65
C LEU A 94 15.48 8.42 -4.59
N ALA A 95 16.06 7.81 -3.56
CA ALA A 95 15.34 7.25 -2.44
C ALA A 95 15.14 8.29 -1.34
N ILE A 96 13.88 8.67 -1.08
CA ILE A 96 13.53 9.70 -0.10
C ILE A 96 12.82 9.05 1.08
N ASN A 97 13.46 9.06 2.23
CA ASN A 97 12.94 8.53 3.50
C ASN A 97 12.53 7.04 3.40
N VAL A 98 13.27 6.28 2.61
CA VAL A 98 13.03 4.87 2.37
C VAL A 98 13.97 4.03 3.23
N ARG A 99 13.39 3.09 3.97
CA ARG A 99 14.13 1.96 4.52
C ARG A 99 14.18 0.86 3.46
N PHE A 100 15.36 0.49 3.02
CA PHE A 100 15.56 -0.63 2.10
C PHE A 100 15.49 -1.97 2.84
N GLY A 101 14.35 -2.21 3.53
CA GLY A 101 14.09 -3.46 4.20
C GLY A 101 13.49 -4.50 3.27
N GLU A 102 13.34 -5.72 3.78
CA GLU A 102 12.84 -6.90 3.08
C GLU A 102 11.52 -6.64 2.35
N CYS A 103 10.55 -5.97 3.01
CA CYS A 103 9.24 -5.71 2.42
C CYS A 103 9.31 -4.78 1.20
N THR A 104 10.14 -3.72 1.23
CA THR A 104 10.27 -2.74 0.13
C THR A 104 11.06 -3.29 -1.04
N THR A 105 11.99 -4.21 -0.79
CA THR A 105 12.93 -4.72 -1.79
C THR A 105 12.57 -6.11 -2.33
N ASP A 106 11.34 -6.58 -2.07
CA ASP A 106 10.88 -7.92 -2.45
C ASP A 106 11.86 -9.02 -2.01
N GLY A 107 12.20 -9.03 -0.71
CA GLY A 107 13.15 -9.98 -0.13
C GLY A 107 14.60 -9.74 -0.58
N TYR A 108 15.01 -8.50 -0.77
CA TYR A 108 16.34 -8.08 -1.26
C TYR A 108 16.66 -8.59 -2.68
N SER A 109 15.62 -8.92 -3.47
CA SER A 109 15.78 -9.42 -4.84
C SER A 109 15.67 -8.31 -5.90
N MET A 110 15.25 -7.11 -5.50
CA MET A 110 14.93 -6.03 -6.44
C MET A 110 16.17 -5.27 -6.93
N PHE A 111 17.24 -5.26 -6.17
CA PHE A 111 18.47 -4.53 -6.45
C PHE A 111 19.70 -5.38 -6.16
N ASP A 112 20.77 -5.18 -6.91
CA ASP A 112 22.06 -5.78 -6.62
C ASP A 112 22.66 -5.19 -5.33
N CYS A 113 23.09 -6.05 -4.43
CA CYS A 113 23.65 -5.65 -3.13
C CYS A 113 25.17 -5.93 -3.11
N PRO A 114 25.98 -5.01 -2.60
CA PRO A 114 25.65 -3.70 -2.02
C PRO A 114 25.54 -2.57 -3.05
N ASN A 115 25.92 -2.80 -4.31
CA ASN A 115 25.99 -1.76 -5.33
C ASN A 115 24.86 -1.96 -6.35
N MET A 116 23.93 -1.02 -6.38
CA MET A 116 22.88 -1.02 -7.40
C MET A 116 23.44 -0.76 -8.80
N LYS A 117 22.78 -1.24 -9.85
CA LYS A 117 23.07 -0.89 -11.23
C LYS A 117 22.88 0.61 -11.49
N ALA A 118 21.80 1.19 -10.98
CA ALA A 118 21.54 2.62 -11.00
C ALA A 118 22.37 3.35 -9.93
N LYS A 119 22.70 4.61 -10.16
CA LYS A 119 23.23 5.48 -9.08
C LYS A 119 22.18 5.64 -8.00
N LEU A 120 22.60 5.62 -6.75
CA LEU A 120 21.70 5.79 -5.60
C LEU A 120 21.96 7.12 -4.91
N VAL A 121 20.96 7.99 -4.90
CA VAL A 121 20.87 9.10 -3.93
C VAL A 121 19.97 8.61 -2.80
N HIS A 122 20.50 8.48 -1.60
CA HIS A 122 19.75 8.03 -0.44
C HIS A 122 19.60 9.16 0.58
N CYS A 123 18.40 9.71 0.69
CA CYS A 123 18.03 10.73 1.66
C CYS A 123 17.19 10.11 2.77
N HIS A 124 17.66 10.21 4.01
CA HIS A 124 16.93 9.71 5.18
C HIS A 124 17.24 10.58 6.41
N PRO A 125 16.27 10.81 7.33
CA PRO A 125 16.52 11.62 8.53
C PRO A 125 17.46 10.95 9.54
N SER A 126 17.51 9.61 9.58
CA SER A 126 18.48 8.85 10.38
C SER A 126 19.64 8.43 9.52
N ASP A 127 20.85 8.70 9.99
CA ASP A 127 22.13 8.25 9.41
C ASP A 127 22.30 6.72 9.49
N ASP A 128 21.69 6.07 10.48
CA ASP A 128 21.71 4.59 10.64
C ASP A 128 21.08 3.84 9.45
N GLU A 129 20.21 4.47 8.67
CA GLU A 129 19.58 3.84 7.53
C GLU A 129 20.34 4.08 6.22
N ILE A 130 21.12 5.17 6.13
CA ILE A 130 21.87 5.53 4.93
C ILE A 130 23.05 4.58 4.74
N GLY A 131 23.08 3.88 3.59
CA GLY A 131 24.17 2.93 3.30
C GLY A 131 24.11 1.61 4.07
N LYS A 132 23.05 1.35 4.84
CA LYS A 132 22.90 0.14 5.65
C LYS A 132 22.86 -1.15 4.83
N ILE A 133 22.18 -1.12 3.69
CA ILE A 133 22.03 -2.26 2.78
C ILE A 133 22.72 -1.97 1.44
N TYR A 134 22.43 -0.80 0.86
CA TYR A 134 22.93 -0.42 -0.46
C TYR A 134 23.85 0.79 -0.35
N ALA A 135 25.00 0.74 -1.01
CA ALA A 135 25.93 1.85 -1.05
C ALA A 135 25.33 3.04 -1.82
N ALA A 136 25.30 4.21 -1.19
CA ALA A 136 24.78 5.41 -1.82
C ALA A 136 25.92 6.20 -2.51
N ASP A 137 25.72 6.59 -3.77
CA ASP A 137 26.60 7.51 -4.49
C ASP A 137 26.55 8.93 -3.88
N LEU A 138 25.35 9.33 -3.42
CA LEU A 138 25.13 10.57 -2.69
C LEU A 138 24.29 10.30 -1.43
N PRO A 139 24.90 10.15 -0.25
CA PRO A 139 24.19 10.06 1.01
C PRO A 139 23.78 11.46 1.49
N LEU A 140 22.50 11.62 1.89
CA LEU A 140 21.93 12.89 2.36
C LEU A 140 21.17 12.66 3.66
N GLN A 141 21.67 13.18 4.76
CA GLN A 141 20.94 13.17 6.02
C GLN A 141 19.99 14.37 6.05
N ALA A 142 18.73 14.15 5.72
CA ALA A 142 17.70 15.18 5.70
C ALA A 142 16.30 14.61 5.87
N THR A 143 15.37 15.45 6.32
CA THR A 143 13.96 15.09 6.37
C THR A 143 13.35 15.03 4.97
N PRO A 144 12.25 14.26 4.78
CA PRO A 144 11.53 14.26 3.49
C PRO A 144 11.03 15.65 3.10
N ASN A 145 10.68 16.49 4.08
CA ASN A 145 10.22 17.86 3.85
C ASN A 145 11.35 18.76 3.33
N ALA A 146 12.55 18.65 3.90
CA ALA A 146 13.73 19.38 3.43
C ALA A 146 14.11 18.95 2.01
N MET A 147 14.08 17.64 1.73
CA MET A 147 14.37 17.12 0.39
C MET A 147 13.33 17.62 -0.64
N ALA A 148 12.04 17.56 -0.34
CA ALA A 148 11.00 18.06 -1.23
C ALA A 148 11.15 19.56 -1.52
N ALA A 149 11.48 20.35 -0.48
CA ALA A 149 11.77 21.78 -0.65
C ALA A 149 13.05 22.06 -1.48
N ALA A 150 14.05 21.18 -1.41
CA ALA A 150 15.23 21.27 -2.27
C ALA A 150 14.89 20.94 -3.73
N LEU A 151 14.16 19.85 -3.95
CA LEU A 151 13.72 19.43 -5.28
C LEU A 151 12.83 20.45 -5.99
N SER A 152 11.99 21.20 -5.26
CA SER A 152 11.13 22.25 -5.85
C SER A 152 11.91 23.39 -6.52
N LYS A 153 13.22 23.49 -6.27
CA LYS A 153 14.12 24.48 -6.88
C LYS A 153 14.91 23.93 -8.06
N ILE A 154 14.80 22.65 -8.36
CA ILE A 154 15.54 21.97 -9.41
C ILE A 154 14.65 21.84 -10.65
N SER A 155 15.18 22.21 -11.79
CA SER A 155 14.53 22.02 -13.10
C SER A 155 15.50 21.28 -14.01
N LEU A 156 15.04 20.15 -14.56
CA LEU A 156 15.82 19.32 -15.45
C LEU A 156 15.60 19.75 -16.89
N LYS A 157 16.57 19.46 -17.77
CA LYS A 157 16.41 19.65 -19.20
C LYS A 157 15.23 18.84 -19.72
N ALA A 158 14.45 19.42 -20.63
CA ALA A 158 13.37 18.72 -21.30
C ALA A 158 13.89 17.47 -22.03
N ASP A 159 13.18 16.37 -21.92
CA ASP A 159 13.53 15.09 -22.52
C ASP A 159 12.22 14.35 -22.88
N ASP A 160 11.97 14.18 -24.17
CA ASP A 160 10.77 13.52 -24.69
C ASP A 160 10.77 12.01 -24.39
N ASP A 161 11.93 11.35 -24.44
CA ASP A 161 12.06 9.92 -24.10
C ASP A 161 11.67 9.67 -22.66
N ARG A 162 12.07 10.57 -21.74
CA ARG A 162 11.70 10.48 -20.32
C ARG A 162 10.20 10.72 -20.11
N ARG A 163 9.61 11.69 -20.82
CA ARG A 163 8.16 11.93 -20.77
C ARG A 163 7.39 10.67 -21.20
N ASP A 164 7.78 10.08 -22.33
CA ASP A 164 7.10 8.92 -22.88
C ASP A 164 7.30 7.67 -21.99
N TRP A 165 8.45 7.55 -21.34
CA TRP A 165 8.74 6.50 -20.36
C TRP A 165 7.81 6.58 -19.13
N VAL A 166 7.61 7.77 -18.56
CA VAL A 166 6.66 7.98 -17.44
C VAL A 166 5.23 7.73 -17.89
N ALA A 167 4.82 8.20 -19.06
CA ALA A 167 3.49 7.99 -19.61
C ALA A 167 3.18 6.49 -19.81
N ALA A 168 4.14 5.71 -20.29
CA ALA A 168 4.00 4.26 -20.43
C ALA A 168 3.86 3.56 -19.05
N ALA A 169 4.64 3.97 -18.06
CA ALA A 169 4.54 3.44 -16.70
C ALA A 169 3.19 3.79 -16.05
N LYS A 170 2.69 5.02 -16.26
CA LYS A 170 1.36 5.44 -15.79
C LYS A 170 0.25 4.64 -16.45
N ALA A 171 0.32 4.41 -17.74
CA ALA A 171 -0.66 3.57 -18.46
C ALA A 171 -0.66 2.12 -17.91
N ALA A 172 0.51 1.56 -17.61
CA ALA A 172 0.63 0.24 -17.00
C ALA A 172 0.05 0.20 -15.58
N TYR A 173 0.26 1.26 -14.79
CA TYR A 173 -0.37 1.43 -13.48
C TYR A 173 -1.89 1.44 -13.59
N ASP A 174 -2.44 2.26 -14.48
CA ASP A 174 -3.90 2.36 -14.63
C ASP A 174 -4.50 1.04 -15.16
N ALA A 175 -3.82 0.32 -16.06
CA ALA A 175 -4.23 -0.99 -16.52
C ALA A 175 -4.16 -2.08 -15.42
N SER A 176 -3.35 -1.87 -14.39
CA SER A 176 -3.16 -2.85 -13.31
C SER A 176 -4.38 -3.04 -12.42
N PHE A 177 -5.36 -2.15 -12.48
CA PHE A 177 -6.63 -2.25 -11.75
C PHE A 177 -7.61 -3.27 -12.33
N SER A 178 -7.35 -3.77 -13.54
CA SER A 178 -8.13 -4.86 -14.14
C SER A 178 -7.63 -6.20 -13.61
N VAL A 179 -8.55 -7.02 -13.13
CA VAL A 179 -8.27 -8.40 -12.69
C VAL A 179 -9.17 -9.37 -13.44
N LYS A 180 -8.73 -10.61 -13.53
CA LYS A 180 -9.57 -11.71 -14.03
C LYS A 180 -10.69 -11.98 -13.02
N PRO A 181 -11.85 -12.47 -13.47
CA PRO A 181 -12.90 -12.94 -12.57
C PRO A 181 -12.33 -13.89 -11.51
N GLN A 182 -12.72 -13.67 -10.27
CA GLN A 182 -12.26 -14.48 -9.15
C GLN A 182 -13.14 -15.73 -9.02
N PRO A 183 -12.58 -16.88 -8.59
CA PRO A 183 -13.39 -18.08 -8.34
C PRO A 183 -14.35 -17.86 -7.17
N GLY A 184 -15.52 -18.53 -7.25
CA GLY A 184 -16.56 -18.45 -6.23
C GLY A 184 -17.73 -17.55 -6.62
N SER A 185 -18.68 -17.39 -5.70
CA SER A 185 -19.90 -16.60 -5.92
C SER A 185 -19.71 -15.12 -5.60
N LEU A 186 -18.71 -14.77 -4.79
CA LEU A 186 -18.33 -13.40 -4.45
C LEU A 186 -16.97 -13.09 -5.07
N ASP A 187 -16.96 -12.12 -5.99
CA ASP A 187 -15.77 -11.65 -6.69
C ASP A 187 -15.25 -10.35 -6.02
N MET A 188 -14.09 -10.45 -5.41
CA MET A 188 -13.46 -9.29 -4.76
C MET A 188 -13.04 -8.20 -5.76
N GLY A 189 -12.82 -8.52 -7.02
CA GLY A 189 -12.54 -7.52 -8.06
C GLY A 189 -13.73 -6.57 -8.27
N ASP A 190 -14.94 -7.12 -8.35
CA ASP A 190 -16.18 -6.35 -8.46
C ASP A 190 -16.49 -5.60 -7.16
N VAL A 191 -16.24 -6.22 -5.99
CA VAL A 191 -16.36 -5.57 -4.69
C VAL A 191 -15.46 -4.33 -4.64
N MET A 192 -14.20 -4.44 -5.04
CA MET A 192 -13.26 -3.31 -5.04
C MET A 192 -13.62 -2.24 -6.07
N ALA A 193 -14.20 -2.62 -7.22
CA ALA A 193 -14.72 -1.67 -8.20
C ALA A 193 -15.85 -0.83 -7.60
N HIS A 194 -16.83 -1.48 -6.97
CA HIS A 194 -17.93 -0.78 -6.30
C HIS A 194 -17.42 0.14 -5.17
N ILE A 195 -16.51 -0.34 -4.32
CA ILE A 195 -15.94 0.47 -3.24
C ILE A 195 -15.28 1.74 -3.78
N ARG A 196 -14.47 1.65 -4.85
CA ARG A 196 -13.84 2.83 -5.48
C ARG A 196 -14.84 3.89 -5.92
N ASP A 197 -16.02 3.46 -6.37
CA ASP A 197 -17.03 4.37 -6.91
C ASP A 197 -17.81 5.11 -5.81
N VAL A 198 -17.86 4.56 -4.59
CA VAL A 198 -18.76 5.06 -3.54
C VAL A 198 -18.06 5.64 -2.31
N ILE A 199 -16.77 5.32 -2.05
CA ILE A 199 -16.10 5.84 -0.86
C ILE A 199 -15.73 7.33 -1.04
N PRO A 200 -15.75 8.14 0.04
CA PRO A 200 -15.34 9.53 0.00
C PRO A 200 -13.85 9.71 -0.36
N ASP A 201 -13.52 10.83 -1.01
CA ASP A 201 -12.13 11.18 -1.38
C ASP A 201 -11.19 11.33 -0.18
N ASP A 202 -11.75 11.52 1.02
CA ASP A 202 -11.00 11.68 2.26
C ASP A 202 -11.08 10.46 3.17
N ALA A 203 -11.50 9.32 2.65
CA ALA A 203 -11.60 8.07 3.40
C ALA A 203 -10.27 7.70 4.07
N ILE A 204 -10.36 7.13 5.27
CA ILE A 204 -9.24 6.44 5.91
C ILE A 204 -9.45 4.94 5.70
N ILE A 205 -8.49 4.32 5.02
CA ILE A 205 -8.48 2.88 4.80
C ILE A 205 -7.51 2.26 5.80
N THR A 206 -7.96 1.21 6.47
CA THR A 206 -7.09 0.45 7.37
C THR A 206 -7.06 -1.00 6.97
N ASN A 207 -5.95 -1.69 7.17
CA ASN A 207 -5.86 -3.13 6.98
C ASN A 207 -4.82 -3.78 7.88
N GLY A 208 -4.99 -5.07 8.12
CA GLY A 208 -3.99 -5.91 8.77
C GLY A 208 -2.99 -6.51 7.76
N ALA A 209 -2.59 -7.76 7.99
CA ALA A 209 -1.62 -8.47 7.16
C ALA A 209 -2.15 -9.82 6.68
N GLY A 210 -2.01 -10.06 5.39
CA GLY A 210 -2.46 -11.25 4.69
C GLY A 210 -2.74 -10.95 3.22
N ASN A 211 -3.05 -11.97 2.44
CA ASN A 211 -3.35 -11.81 1.01
C ASN A 211 -4.57 -10.90 0.75
N PHE A 212 -5.53 -10.85 1.68
CA PHE A 212 -6.66 -9.93 1.61
C PHE A 212 -6.23 -8.45 1.54
N ALA A 213 -5.11 -8.11 2.18
CA ALA A 213 -4.58 -6.75 2.16
C ALA A 213 -4.09 -6.29 0.77
N ILE A 214 -3.90 -7.22 -0.17
CA ILE A 214 -3.57 -6.87 -1.55
C ILE A 214 -4.71 -6.05 -2.17
N TRP A 215 -5.96 -6.36 -1.84
CA TRP A 215 -7.12 -5.68 -2.39
C TRP A 215 -7.12 -4.18 -2.10
N PRO A 216 -7.12 -3.68 -0.84
CA PRO A 216 -7.09 -2.25 -0.60
C PRO A 216 -5.78 -1.59 -1.06
N ASN A 217 -4.64 -2.27 -0.97
CA ASN A 217 -3.34 -1.68 -1.31
C ASN A 217 -3.09 -1.57 -2.82
N LYS A 218 -3.68 -2.45 -3.65
CA LYS A 218 -3.44 -2.47 -5.11
C LYS A 218 -4.65 -2.02 -5.93
N PHE A 219 -5.85 -1.98 -5.35
CA PHE A 219 -7.09 -1.71 -6.07
C PHE A 219 -7.85 -0.48 -5.54
N LEU A 220 -7.28 0.29 -4.62
CA LEU A 220 -7.72 1.64 -4.28
C LEU A 220 -6.68 2.67 -4.72
N LYS A 221 -7.16 3.87 -5.05
CA LYS A 221 -6.32 5.05 -5.31
C LYS A 221 -6.47 6.02 -4.16
N PHE A 222 -5.35 6.51 -3.67
CA PHE A 222 -5.29 7.47 -2.58
C PHE A 222 -5.05 8.86 -3.15
N GLY A 223 -6.07 9.72 -3.05
CA GLY A 223 -5.93 11.15 -3.34
C GLY A 223 -5.31 11.90 -2.16
N PRO A 224 -5.10 13.23 -2.29
CA PRO A 224 -4.35 14.02 -1.29
C PRO A 224 -4.96 14.02 0.12
N LYS A 225 -6.25 13.71 0.23
CA LYS A 225 -6.99 13.68 1.51
C LYS A 225 -7.14 12.28 2.09
N ALA A 226 -7.09 11.25 1.26
CA ALA A 226 -7.20 9.86 1.72
C ALA A 226 -5.99 9.45 2.59
N ARG A 227 -6.18 8.46 3.44
CA ARG A 227 -5.09 7.92 4.29
C ARG A 227 -5.14 6.40 4.32
N LEU A 228 -3.95 5.80 4.39
CA LEU A 228 -3.76 4.38 4.57
C LEU A 228 -3.07 4.11 5.92
N LEU A 229 -3.72 3.34 6.77
CA LEU A 229 -3.13 2.81 8.01
C LEU A 229 -2.92 1.31 7.86
N ALA A 230 -1.70 0.91 7.61
CA ALA A 230 -1.33 -0.48 7.38
C ALA A 230 -0.02 -0.84 8.12
N PRO A 231 0.13 -2.06 8.65
CA PRO A 231 1.29 -2.42 9.44
C PRO A 231 2.54 -2.54 8.57
N GLN A 232 3.56 -1.71 8.81
CA GLN A 232 4.83 -1.74 8.10
C GLN A 232 5.63 -3.02 8.40
N SER A 233 5.42 -3.59 9.57
CA SER A 233 6.02 -4.87 9.97
C SER A 233 5.32 -6.09 9.40
N GLY A 234 4.16 -5.92 8.74
CA GLY A 234 3.33 -7.04 8.30
C GLY A 234 2.62 -7.78 9.44
N ALA A 235 2.39 -7.14 10.59
CA ALA A 235 1.70 -7.75 11.73
C ALA A 235 0.21 -7.94 11.44
N MET A 236 -0.32 -9.13 11.73
CA MET A 236 -1.76 -9.40 11.75
C MET A 236 -2.43 -8.67 12.91
N GLY A 237 -3.75 -8.40 12.77
CA GLY A 237 -4.58 -7.80 13.82
C GLY A 237 -4.46 -6.27 13.92
N TYR A 238 -3.71 -5.61 13.06
CA TYR A 238 -3.53 -4.15 13.10
C TYR A 238 -4.78 -3.38 12.62
N GLY A 239 -5.50 -3.92 11.63
CA GLY A 239 -6.53 -3.18 10.88
C GLY A 239 -7.66 -2.65 11.75
N VAL A 240 -8.24 -3.50 12.62
CA VAL A 240 -9.39 -3.16 13.47
C VAL A 240 -9.03 -2.09 14.51
N PRO A 241 -7.99 -2.23 15.36
CA PRO A 241 -7.61 -1.18 16.29
C PRO A 241 -7.19 0.12 15.60
N ALA A 242 -6.58 0.06 14.42
CA ALA A 242 -6.25 1.24 13.63
C ALA A 242 -7.51 1.99 13.14
N ALA A 243 -8.56 1.26 12.73
CA ALA A 243 -9.83 1.84 12.35
C ALA A 243 -10.51 2.56 13.53
N ILE A 244 -10.48 1.95 14.69
CA ILE A 244 -11.02 2.52 15.93
C ILE A 244 -10.24 3.79 16.31
N ALA A 245 -8.91 3.73 16.28
CA ALA A 245 -8.06 4.88 16.55
C ALA A 245 -8.29 6.03 15.55
N ALA A 246 -8.47 5.71 14.27
CA ALA A 246 -8.80 6.70 13.23
C ALA A 246 -10.15 7.38 13.50
N LYS A 247 -11.18 6.62 13.89
CA LYS A 247 -12.48 7.16 14.30
C LYS A 247 -12.40 7.98 15.58
N ALA A 248 -11.56 7.59 16.54
CA ALA A 248 -11.35 8.37 17.76
C ALA A 248 -10.65 9.70 17.48
N HIS A 249 -9.72 9.74 16.51
CA HIS A 249 -9.01 10.96 16.10
C HIS A 249 -9.91 11.91 15.31
N ASP A 250 -10.68 11.37 14.36
CA ASP A 250 -11.62 12.14 13.53
C ASP A 250 -12.96 11.41 13.40
N PRO A 251 -13.89 11.62 14.34
CA PRO A 251 -15.18 10.90 14.38
C PRO A 251 -16.06 11.12 13.14
N LYS A 252 -15.88 12.23 12.42
CA LYS A 252 -16.71 12.57 11.25
C LYS A 252 -16.20 11.88 9.99
N ARG A 253 -14.95 11.48 9.97
CA ARG A 253 -14.31 10.92 8.79
C ARG A 253 -14.77 9.50 8.53
N PHE A 254 -14.96 9.14 7.28
CA PHE A 254 -15.26 7.77 6.88
C PHE A 254 -14.03 6.89 7.09
N VAL A 255 -14.20 5.76 7.77
CA VAL A 255 -13.13 4.78 8.04
C VAL A 255 -13.59 3.41 7.58
N LEU A 256 -12.84 2.79 6.67
CA LEU A 256 -13.07 1.45 6.15
C LEU A 256 -11.88 0.54 6.50
N CYS A 257 -12.17 -0.53 7.22
CA CYS A 257 -11.19 -1.55 7.59
C CYS A 257 -11.34 -2.78 6.72
N PHE A 258 -10.22 -3.28 6.19
CA PHE A 258 -10.12 -4.61 5.61
C PHE A 258 -9.38 -5.54 6.58
N ALA A 259 -10.00 -6.63 6.96
CA ALA A 259 -9.42 -7.68 7.78
C ALA A 259 -9.60 -9.04 7.08
N GLY A 260 -8.65 -9.94 7.20
CA GLY A 260 -8.89 -11.35 6.92
C GLY A 260 -9.58 -12.00 8.12
N ASP A 261 -10.21 -13.14 7.92
CA ASP A 261 -10.86 -13.89 9.00
C ASP A 261 -9.91 -14.23 10.16
N GLY A 262 -8.73 -14.77 9.87
CA GLY A 262 -7.70 -15.03 10.87
C GLY A 262 -7.04 -13.74 11.41
N ASP A 263 -6.92 -12.69 10.59
CA ASP A 263 -6.40 -11.38 10.99
C ASP A 263 -7.35 -10.68 11.97
N PHE A 264 -8.67 -10.72 11.69
CA PHE A 264 -9.70 -10.17 12.57
C PHE A 264 -9.69 -10.83 13.95
N GLN A 265 -9.52 -12.14 14.01
CA GLN A 265 -9.53 -12.88 15.28
C GLN A 265 -8.36 -12.51 16.22
N MET A 266 -7.31 -11.85 15.71
CA MET A 266 -6.19 -11.38 16.56
C MET A 266 -6.64 -10.27 17.52
N ASN A 267 -7.47 -9.33 17.06
CA ASN A 267 -7.89 -8.14 17.80
C ASN A 267 -9.38 -7.76 17.58
N GLY A 268 -10.23 -8.71 17.18
CA GLY A 268 -11.67 -8.46 17.00
C GLY A 268 -12.39 -8.06 18.30
N ASN A 269 -11.84 -8.40 19.46
CA ASN A 269 -12.31 -7.93 20.77
C ASN A 269 -12.27 -6.41 20.93
N GLU A 270 -11.51 -5.69 20.12
CA GLU A 270 -11.46 -4.21 20.09
C GLU A 270 -12.78 -3.58 19.62
N LEU A 271 -13.72 -4.36 19.06
CA LEU A 271 -15.10 -3.91 18.88
C LEU A 271 -15.72 -3.42 20.21
N GLY A 272 -15.31 -4.01 21.35
CA GLY A 272 -15.69 -3.55 22.67
C GLY A 272 -15.19 -2.13 22.97
N SER A 273 -13.96 -1.81 22.57
CA SER A 273 -13.39 -0.47 22.71
C SER A 273 -14.14 0.55 21.84
N ALA A 274 -14.49 0.19 20.61
CA ALA A 274 -15.29 1.03 19.73
C ALA A 274 -16.68 1.29 20.30
N MET A 275 -17.37 0.24 20.77
CA MET A 275 -18.68 0.36 21.39
C MET A 275 -18.64 1.28 22.61
N GLN A 276 -17.67 1.07 23.52
CA GLN A 276 -17.52 1.89 24.73
C GLN A 276 -17.28 3.37 24.42
N ALA A 277 -16.57 3.66 23.35
CA ALA A 277 -16.25 5.03 22.90
C ALA A 277 -17.27 5.62 21.91
N GLY A 278 -18.31 4.88 21.52
CA GLY A 278 -19.30 5.33 20.53
C GLY A 278 -18.76 5.55 19.12
N LEU A 279 -17.75 4.74 18.74
CA LEU A 279 -17.05 4.86 17.45
C LEU A 279 -17.66 3.91 16.42
N GLN A 280 -17.76 4.35 15.18
CA GLN A 280 -18.55 3.71 14.12
C GLN A 280 -17.70 3.41 12.87
N PRO A 281 -16.66 2.54 12.93
CA PRO A 281 -15.95 2.09 11.73
C PRO A 281 -16.80 1.12 10.92
N VAL A 282 -16.55 1.02 9.61
CA VAL A 282 -17.02 -0.06 8.74
C VAL A 282 -15.90 -1.06 8.56
N ILE A 283 -16.16 -2.33 8.83
CA ILE A 283 -15.18 -3.42 8.79
C ILE A 283 -15.64 -4.46 7.79
N LEU A 284 -14.79 -4.78 6.81
CA LEU A 284 -14.98 -5.88 5.87
C LEU A 284 -14.05 -7.02 6.27
N ILE A 285 -14.64 -8.15 6.64
CA ILE A 285 -13.90 -9.39 6.90
C ILE A 285 -13.86 -10.18 5.61
N VAL A 286 -12.70 -10.28 4.98
CA VAL A 286 -12.48 -11.12 3.79
C VAL A 286 -12.22 -12.54 4.26
N ASN A 287 -13.30 -13.33 4.25
CA ASN A 287 -13.36 -14.66 4.88
C ASN A 287 -13.20 -15.76 3.84
N ASN A 288 -12.06 -16.42 3.83
CA ASN A 288 -11.78 -17.58 2.97
C ASN A 288 -11.60 -18.89 3.77
N GLY A 289 -11.83 -18.88 5.08
CA GLY A 289 -11.72 -20.03 5.96
C GLY A 289 -10.30 -20.57 6.15
N THR A 290 -9.25 -19.74 5.85
CA THR A 290 -7.89 -20.22 5.94
C THR A 290 -6.87 -19.09 6.16
N TYR A 291 -5.71 -19.42 6.75
CA TYR A 291 -4.53 -18.54 6.71
C TYR A 291 -3.96 -18.47 5.29
N GLY A 292 -4.59 -17.69 4.42
CA GLY A 292 -4.38 -17.70 2.98
C GLY A 292 -2.93 -17.47 2.55
N THR A 293 -2.19 -16.55 3.19
CA THR A 293 -0.78 -16.30 2.87
C THR A 293 0.10 -17.51 3.16
N ILE A 294 -0.11 -18.15 4.31
CA ILE A 294 0.65 -19.36 4.70
C ILE A 294 0.32 -20.49 3.73
N ARG A 295 -0.96 -20.71 3.45
CA ARG A 295 -1.40 -21.71 2.47
C ARG A 295 -0.82 -21.47 1.08
N MET A 296 -0.81 -20.21 0.62
CA MET A 296 -0.19 -19.83 -0.66
C MET A 296 1.27 -20.30 -0.74
N HIS A 297 2.06 -20.09 0.31
CA HIS A 297 3.45 -20.53 0.35
C HIS A 297 3.58 -22.06 0.42
N GLN A 298 2.71 -22.74 1.17
CA GLN A 298 2.69 -24.21 1.18
C GLN A 298 2.38 -24.77 -0.21
N GLU A 299 1.34 -24.28 -0.89
CA GLU A 299 0.94 -24.74 -2.21
C GLU A 299 1.98 -24.42 -3.30
N ARG A 300 2.72 -23.30 -3.16
CA ARG A 300 3.79 -22.91 -4.09
C ARG A 300 5.02 -23.81 -3.98
N HIS A 301 5.44 -24.14 -2.76
CA HIS A 301 6.69 -24.87 -2.50
C HIS A 301 6.47 -26.37 -2.29
N TYR A 302 5.32 -26.77 -1.82
CA TYR A 302 4.93 -28.14 -1.50
C TYR A 302 3.46 -28.38 -1.88
N PRO A 303 3.13 -28.45 -3.19
CA PRO A 303 1.76 -28.60 -3.66
C PRO A 303 1.01 -29.75 -2.99
N GLU A 304 -0.26 -29.51 -2.62
CA GLU A 304 -1.15 -30.49 -2.00
C GLU A 304 -0.71 -31.00 -0.60
N ARG A 305 0.32 -30.35 0.01
CA ARG A 305 0.79 -30.69 1.36
C ARG A 305 0.42 -29.62 2.37
N VAL A 306 -0.88 -29.28 2.43
CA VAL A 306 -1.43 -28.27 3.33
C VAL A 306 -1.48 -28.80 4.77
N SER A 307 -1.04 -27.98 5.72
CA SER A 307 -1.09 -28.32 7.14
C SER A 307 -1.26 -27.08 8.02
N GLY A 308 -2.21 -27.12 8.96
CA GLY A 308 -2.37 -26.10 10.00
C GLY A 308 -2.85 -24.74 9.50
N THR A 309 -3.47 -24.67 8.30
CA THR A 309 -3.95 -23.40 7.75
C THR A 309 -5.47 -23.25 7.73
N GLU A 310 -6.21 -24.31 7.94
CA GLU A 310 -7.67 -24.26 8.01
C GLU A 310 -8.13 -23.55 9.28
N LEU A 311 -9.17 -22.72 9.15
CA LEU A 311 -9.76 -21.97 10.25
C LEU A 311 -11.18 -22.47 10.54
N ALA A 312 -11.48 -22.66 11.80
CA ALA A 312 -12.85 -22.80 12.30
C ALA A 312 -13.30 -21.43 12.80
N ASN A 313 -13.86 -20.63 11.89
CA ASN A 313 -14.27 -19.27 12.19
C ASN A 313 -15.54 -19.24 13.08
N PRO A 314 -15.66 -18.23 13.99
CA PRO A 314 -16.92 -17.93 14.63
C PRO A 314 -17.92 -17.36 13.62
N ASP A 315 -19.19 -17.30 14.00
CA ASP A 315 -20.16 -16.45 13.30
C ASP A 315 -19.82 -14.98 13.57
N PHE A 316 -19.15 -14.34 12.63
CA PHE A 316 -18.70 -12.95 12.73
C PHE A 316 -19.87 -11.97 12.84
N VAL A 317 -21.01 -12.28 12.22
CA VAL A 317 -22.21 -11.45 12.28
C VAL A 317 -22.83 -11.47 13.65
N THR A 318 -22.96 -12.66 14.25
CA THR A 318 -23.44 -12.81 15.63
C THR A 318 -22.48 -12.14 16.61
N LEU A 319 -21.18 -12.27 16.41
CA LEU A 319 -20.15 -11.60 17.23
C LEU A 319 -20.27 -10.07 17.12
N ALA A 320 -20.40 -9.51 15.92
CA ALA A 320 -20.59 -8.09 15.71
C ALA A 320 -21.84 -7.55 16.43
N LYS A 321 -22.96 -8.26 16.29
CA LYS A 321 -24.23 -7.93 16.99
C LYS A 321 -24.11 -8.00 18.50
N ALA A 322 -23.32 -8.93 19.05
CA ALA A 322 -23.07 -9.00 20.49
C ALA A 322 -22.33 -7.76 21.02
N TYR A 323 -21.52 -7.09 20.16
CA TYR A 323 -20.89 -5.80 20.46
C TYR A 323 -21.75 -4.59 20.06
N GLY A 324 -23.01 -4.80 19.61
CA GLY A 324 -23.90 -3.70 19.20
C GLY A 324 -23.67 -3.14 17.82
N PHE A 325 -22.83 -3.77 16.99
CA PHE A 325 -22.59 -3.38 15.60
C PHE A 325 -23.65 -3.94 14.66
N TYR A 326 -23.91 -3.25 13.56
CA TYR A 326 -24.58 -3.88 12.43
C TYR A 326 -23.72 -5.02 11.89
N GLY A 327 -24.33 -6.14 11.57
CA GLY A 327 -23.61 -7.30 11.03
C GLY A 327 -24.41 -8.00 9.93
N GLU A 328 -23.76 -8.28 8.81
CA GLU A 328 -24.36 -8.99 7.66
C GLU A 328 -23.30 -9.86 6.95
N THR A 329 -23.72 -11.08 6.53
CA THR A 329 -22.90 -11.96 5.68
C THR A 329 -23.23 -11.73 4.22
N VAL A 330 -22.21 -11.63 3.38
CA VAL A 330 -22.31 -11.48 1.93
C VAL A 330 -21.62 -12.66 1.26
N GLU A 331 -22.39 -13.46 0.53
CA GLU A 331 -21.90 -14.66 -0.15
C GLU A 331 -21.88 -14.52 -1.68
N LYS A 332 -22.52 -13.48 -2.23
CA LYS A 332 -22.61 -13.24 -3.67
C LYS A 332 -22.28 -11.81 -4.02
N THR A 333 -21.57 -11.62 -5.14
CA THR A 333 -21.23 -10.30 -5.67
C THR A 333 -22.47 -9.41 -5.85
N ALA A 334 -23.57 -9.98 -6.34
CA ALA A 334 -24.80 -9.22 -6.58
C ALA A 334 -25.41 -8.59 -5.32
N ASP A 335 -25.16 -9.16 -4.15
CA ASP A 335 -25.73 -8.71 -2.88
C ASP A 335 -24.84 -7.64 -2.19
N PHE A 336 -23.60 -7.49 -2.66
CA PHE A 336 -22.61 -6.64 -1.98
C PHE A 336 -23.01 -5.16 -1.94
N ALA A 337 -23.45 -4.59 -3.05
CA ALA A 337 -23.77 -3.17 -3.13
C ALA A 337 -24.83 -2.76 -2.12
N ASP A 338 -25.90 -3.55 -2.01
CA ASP A 338 -26.99 -3.29 -1.08
C ASP A 338 -26.57 -3.52 0.38
N ALA A 339 -25.80 -4.57 0.66
CA ALA A 339 -25.25 -4.83 1.99
C ALA A 339 -24.30 -3.72 2.43
N PHE A 340 -23.45 -3.24 1.54
CA PHE A 340 -22.53 -2.13 1.81
C PHE A 340 -23.28 -0.83 2.06
N ALA A 341 -24.34 -0.54 1.27
CA ALA A 341 -25.20 0.62 1.52
C ALA A 341 -25.88 0.56 2.90
N ARG A 342 -26.36 -0.62 3.33
CA ARG A 342 -26.89 -0.81 4.71
C ARG A 342 -25.83 -0.60 5.78
N ALA A 343 -24.62 -1.11 5.54
CA ALA A 343 -23.50 -0.91 6.46
C ALA A 343 -23.12 0.58 6.60
N LEU A 344 -23.12 1.32 5.48
CA LEU A 344 -22.86 2.78 5.48
C LEU A 344 -23.94 3.59 6.19
N ALA A 345 -25.20 3.11 6.14
CA ALA A 345 -26.34 3.77 6.80
C ALA A 345 -26.45 3.43 8.30
N SER A 346 -25.63 2.50 8.80
CA SER A 346 -25.66 2.12 10.22
C SER A 346 -25.16 3.23 11.12
N ASP A 347 -25.86 3.46 12.21
CA ASP A 347 -25.51 4.42 13.26
C ASP A 347 -24.68 3.79 14.40
N THR A 348 -24.34 2.51 14.29
CA THR A 348 -23.56 1.75 15.31
C THR A 348 -22.19 1.30 14.82
N GLY A 349 -21.81 1.62 13.56
CA GLY A 349 -20.73 0.96 12.85
C GLY A 349 -21.18 -0.39 12.28
N ALA A 350 -20.35 -1.01 11.45
CA ALA A 350 -20.75 -2.20 10.72
C ALA A 350 -19.62 -3.22 10.54
N VAL A 351 -19.99 -4.50 10.51
CA VAL A 351 -19.14 -5.62 10.11
C VAL A 351 -19.83 -6.38 8.99
N LEU A 352 -19.20 -6.45 7.82
CA LEU A 352 -19.63 -7.32 6.72
C LEU A 352 -18.68 -8.51 6.63
N ASP A 353 -19.23 -9.72 6.73
CA ASP A 353 -18.52 -10.97 6.52
C ASP A 353 -18.60 -11.37 5.05
N LEU A 354 -17.52 -11.14 4.30
CA LEU A 354 -17.43 -11.41 2.85
C LEU A 354 -16.90 -12.82 2.63
N VAL A 355 -17.78 -13.77 2.36
CA VAL A 355 -17.42 -15.18 2.19
C VAL A 355 -16.92 -15.41 0.77
N ILE A 356 -15.60 -15.55 0.62
CA ILE A 356 -14.94 -15.79 -0.68
C ILE A 356 -14.47 -17.24 -0.81
N SER A 357 -14.22 -17.65 -2.05
CA SER A 357 -13.64 -18.97 -2.30
C SER A 357 -12.21 -19.05 -1.76
N THR A 358 -11.86 -20.18 -1.14
CA THR A 358 -10.48 -20.51 -0.76
C THR A 358 -9.54 -20.54 -1.96
N GLU A 359 -10.05 -20.86 -3.17
CA GLU A 359 -9.29 -20.85 -4.43
C GLU A 359 -8.86 -19.44 -4.85
N ALA A 360 -9.58 -18.39 -4.43
CA ALA A 360 -9.24 -16.98 -4.68
C ALA A 360 -8.10 -16.51 -3.76
N ILE A 361 -6.92 -17.13 -3.89
CA ILE A 361 -5.83 -16.94 -2.92
C ILE A 361 -5.14 -15.57 -3.05
N THR A 362 -5.06 -15.04 -4.27
CA THR A 362 -4.61 -13.67 -4.56
C THR A 362 -5.43 -13.08 -5.71
N PRO A 363 -5.45 -11.76 -5.91
CA PRO A 363 -6.13 -11.16 -7.06
C PRO A 363 -5.66 -11.66 -8.43
N ARG A 364 -4.50 -12.30 -8.51
CA ARG A 364 -3.85 -12.67 -9.79
C ARG A 364 -3.57 -14.15 -9.95
N GLN A 365 -3.68 -14.93 -8.89
CA GLN A 365 -3.37 -16.36 -8.89
C GLN A 365 -4.40 -17.12 -8.05
N THR A 366 -4.85 -18.24 -8.57
CA THR A 366 -5.61 -19.25 -7.83
C THR A 366 -4.66 -20.26 -7.18
N ILE A 367 -5.19 -21.13 -6.32
CA ILE A 367 -4.40 -22.27 -5.77
C ILE A 367 -3.96 -23.19 -6.92
N ASP A 368 -4.83 -23.43 -7.91
CA ASP A 368 -4.50 -24.27 -9.07
C ASP A 368 -3.38 -23.66 -9.92
N ASP A 369 -3.37 -22.32 -10.10
CA ASP A 369 -2.25 -21.63 -10.77
C ASP A 369 -0.92 -21.86 -10.03
N LEU A 370 -0.93 -21.76 -8.70
CA LEU A 370 0.26 -21.98 -7.87
C LEU A 370 0.79 -23.41 -7.99
N ARG A 371 -0.09 -24.41 -7.92
CA ARG A 371 0.25 -25.83 -8.08
C ARG A 371 0.84 -26.14 -9.45
N SER A 372 0.29 -25.51 -10.48
CA SER A 372 0.75 -25.70 -11.87
C SER A 372 2.13 -25.09 -12.12
N ALA A 373 2.42 -23.95 -11.49
CA ALA A 373 3.72 -23.29 -11.60
C ALA A 373 4.84 -23.99 -10.80
N GLY A 374 4.49 -24.78 -9.78
CA GLY A 374 5.44 -25.55 -8.95
C GLY A 374 5.78 -26.95 -9.50
N ARG A 375 5.12 -27.37 -10.59
CA ARG A 375 5.42 -28.63 -11.31
C ARG A 375 6.35 -28.35 -12.49
#